data_55ef8ee4748029eb74064b63026b724f
#
_entry.id   55ef8ee4748029eb74064b63026b724f
#
_cell.length_a   1.000
_cell.length_b   1.000
_cell.length_c   1.000
_cell.angle_alpha   90.00
_cell.angle_beta   90.00
_cell.angle_gamma   90.00
#
_symmetry.space_group_name_H-M   'P 1'
#
loop_
_entity.id
_entity.type
_entity.pdbx_description
1 polymer ?
#
loop_
_entity_poly.entity_id
_entity_poly.type
_entity_poly.pdbx_seq_one_letter_code
_entity_poly.pdbx_strand_id
1 'polypeptide(L)'
;LRDNKILSGVLVTVLTLSLLNNGLSAAHAMKNNLLSSTAESQPAANKAAFLLSKPTTDVVLAKYADATSLTDSQLVELLKAVGFKGQGLKTAWAVAKAESNGRPFAFNGNVKTGDSSYGIFQINMIGDLGPDRKDKFNLDLNAELFSPVKNAEIVFHMTKGGKDWSSWSSYNKGATSKWLKRFPK
;
A
#
# COMPACT_ATOMS: atom_id res chain seq x y z
N LEU A 1 4.05 55.83 9.72
CA LEU A 1 3.16 56.37 8.67
C LEU A 1 2.95 55.35 7.56
N ARG A 2 1.73 55.02 7.41
CA ARG A 2 0.90 54.46 6.35
C ARG A 2 0.61 52.96 6.36
N ASP A 3 -0.61 52.75 6.84
CA ASP A 3 -1.45 51.58 6.62
C ASP A 3 -1.68 51.32 5.13
N ASN A 4 -1.80 50.06 4.75
CA ASN A 4 -2.66 49.65 3.65
C ASN A 4 -3.24 48.25 3.93
N LYS A 5 -4.49 48.27 4.40
CA LYS A 5 -5.42 47.16 4.37
C LYS A 5 -5.89 46.95 2.93
N ILE A 6 -5.79 45.78 2.38
CA ILE A 6 -6.58 45.36 1.23
C ILE A 6 -7.41 44.14 1.63
N LEU A 7 -8.70 44.41 1.81
CA LEU A 7 -9.76 43.40 1.80
C LEU A 7 -9.89 42.85 0.37
N SER A 8 -9.91 41.54 0.22
CA SER A 8 -10.40 40.91 -1.00
C SER A 8 -11.51 39.95 -0.64
N GLY A 9 -12.71 40.31 -1.08
CA GLY A 9 -13.94 39.60 -0.82
C GLY A 9 -14.07 38.31 -1.62
N VAL A 10 -14.59 37.31 -0.98
CA VAL A 10 -15.00 36.03 -1.58
C VAL A 10 -16.39 36.24 -2.19
N LEU A 11 -16.50 36.14 -3.50
CA LEU A 11 -17.77 36.15 -4.23
C LEU A 11 -18.34 34.71 -4.25
N VAL A 12 -19.39 34.51 -3.46
CA VAL A 12 -20.19 33.27 -3.49
C VAL A 12 -21.27 33.44 -4.56
N THR A 13 -21.15 32.69 -5.65
CA THR A 13 -22.19 32.66 -6.69
C THR A 13 -23.15 31.50 -6.37
N VAL A 14 -24.36 31.86 -5.93
CA VAL A 14 -25.47 30.93 -5.75
C VAL A 14 -26.16 30.73 -7.08
N LEU A 15 -26.14 29.54 -7.65
CA LEU A 15 -26.89 29.20 -8.85
C LEU A 15 -28.24 28.59 -8.43
N THR A 16 -29.31 29.41 -8.58
CA THR A 16 -30.69 28.96 -8.40
C THR A 16 -31.19 28.30 -9.69
N LEU A 17 -31.51 27.01 -9.62
CA LEU A 17 -32.14 26.26 -10.72
C LEU A 17 -33.66 26.37 -10.59
N SER A 18 -34.28 27.06 -11.52
CA SER A 18 -35.75 27.18 -11.65
C SER A 18 -36.34 25.94 -12.29
N LEU A 19 -37.28 25.28 -11.56
CA LEU A 19 -38.20 24.28 -12.05
C LEU A 19 -39.41 24.97 -12.71
N LEU A 20 -39.65 24.71 -13.97
CA LEU A 20 -40.96 24.94 -14.58
C LEU A 20 -41.30 23.86 -15.61
N ASN A 21 -42.26 23.07 -15.21
CA ASN A 21 -43.34 22.45 -15.97
C ASN A 21 -43.17 22.05 -17.45
N ASN A 22 -43.36 20.79 -17.73
CA ASN A 22 -44.34 20.40 -18.73
C ASN A 22 -44.90 19.00 -18.38
N GLY A 23 -46.16 19.02 -17.96
CA GLY A 23 -46.96 17.80 -17.77
C GLY A 23 -47.61 17.36 -19.07
N LEU A 24 -48.23 16.21 -19.01
CA LEU A 24 -49.06 15.50 -19.98
C LEU A 24 -48.29 14.75 -21.11
N SER A 25 -48.09 13.46 -20.91
CA SER A 25 -48.51 12.38 -21.82
C SER A 25 -47.81 11.08 -21.43
N ALA A 26 -48.30 10.40 -20.43
CA ALA A 26 -47.79 9.06 -20.05
C ALA A 26 -48.92 8.12 -19.63
N ALA A 27 -49.95 8.02 -20.45
CA ALA A 27 -51.08 7.11 -20.18
C ALA A 27 -51.33 6.07 -21.29
N HIS A 28 -50.39 5.78 -22.19
CA HIS A 28 -50.63 4.82 -23.27
C HIS A 28 -49.47 3.83 -23.56
N ALA A 29 -48.49 3.69 -22.67
CA ALA A 29 -47.38 2.75 -22.84
C ALA A 29 -47.25 1.68 -21.72
N MET A 30 -48.36 1.38 -21.03
CA MET A 30 -48.35 0.39 -19.94
C MET A 30 -49.20 -0.85 -20.28
N LYS A 31 -48.95 -1.53 -21.38
CA LYS A 31 -49.62 -2.81 -21.66
C LYS A 31 -48.84 -3.87 -22.44
N ASN A 32 -47.61 -3.68 -22.84
CA ASN A 32 -46.88 -4.68 -23.61
C ASN A 32 -45.46 -5.00 -23.12
N ASN A 33 -45.19 -5.03 -21.81
CA ASN A 33 -43.87 -5.49 -21.33
C ASN A 33 -43.97 -6.31 -20.03
N LEU A 34 -44.88 -7.30 -20.01
CA LEU A 34 -44.97 -8.19 -18.84
C LEU A 34 -44.70 -9.68 -19.19
N LEU A 35 -43.89 -9.95 -20.19
CA LEU A 35 -43.50 -11.33 -20.54
C LEU A 35 -42.14 -11.35 -21.22
N SER A 36 -41.10 -10.84 -20.58
CA SER A 36 -39.69 -11.12 -20.98
C SER A 36 -38.66 -10.62 -19.95
N SER A 37 -38.70 -11.11 -18.73
CA SER A 37 -37.65 -10.83 -17.80
C SER A 37 -37.39 -11.96 -16.79
N THR A 38 -37.10 -13.16 -17.27
CA THR A 38 -36.67 -14.27 -16.39
C THR A 38 -35.47 -15.05 -16.92
N ALA A 39 -34.53 -14.42 -17.62
CA ALA A 39 -33.34 -15.16 -18.07
C ALA A 39 -32.03 -14.38 -18.16
N GLU A 40 -31.85 -13.20 -17.51
CA GLU A 40 -30.58 -12.46 -17.74
C GLU A 40 -29.91 -11.80 -16.50
N SER A 41 -30.20 -12.28 -15.30
CA SER A 41 -29.58 -11.71 -14.09
C SER A 41 -28.50 -12.57 -13.40
N GLN A 42 -28.21 -13.77 -13.90
CA GLN A 42 -27.23 -14.66 -13.24
C GLN A 42 -25.75 -14.42 -13.58
N PRO A 43 -25.31 -14.01 -14.77
CA PRO A 43 -23.88 -13.81 -15.02
C PRO A 43 -23.28 -12.59 -14.35
N ALA A 44 -24.05 -11.51 -14.12
CA ALA A 44 -23.58 -10.31 -13.48
C ALA A 44 -23.37 -10.48 -11.96
N ALA A 45 -24.27 -11.20 -11.28
CA ALA A 45 -24.15 -11.50 -9.86
C ALA A 45 -22.96 -12.42 -9.57
N ASN A 46 -22.71 -13.42 -10.42
CA ASN A 46 -21.55 -14.30 -10.29
C ASN A 46 -20.22 -13.58 -10.58
N LYS A 47 -20.19 -12.62 -11.50
CA LYS A 47 -19.02 -11.80 -11.77
C LYS A 47 -18.74 -10.82 -10.63
N ALA A 48 -19.77 -10.23 -10.02
CA ALA A 48 -19.64 -9.37 -8.83
C ALA A 48 -19.17 -10.18 -7.61
N ALA A 49 -19.72 -11.37 -7.38
CA ALA A 49 -19.27 -12.28 -6.31
C ALA A 49 -17.84 -12.77 -6.51
N PHE A 50 -17.40 -13.01 -7.76
CA PHE A 50 -16.02 -13.37 -8.09
C PHE A 50 -15.05 -12.19 -7.85
N LEU A 51 -15.45 -10.95 -8.12
CA LEU A 51 -14.66 -9.74 -7.87
C LEU A 51 -14.54 -9.43 -6.36
N LEU A 52 -15.49 -9.87 -5.54
CA LEU A 52 -15.45 -9.77 -4.09
C LEU A 52 -14.62 -10.88 -3.42
N SER A 53 -14.24 -11.94 -4.16
CA SER A 53 -13.55 -13.11 -3.59
C SER A 53 -12.01 -13.01 -3.55
N LYS A 54 -11.40 -12.03 -4.23
CA LYS A 54 -9.96 -11.73 -4.13
C LYS A 54 -9.79 -10.23 -3.89
N PRO A 55 -9.25 -9.82 -2.74
CA PRO A 55 -8.89 -8.42 -2.53
C PRO A 55 -7.89 -8.03 -3.63
N THR A 56 -8.12 -6.88 -4.28
CA THR A 56 -7.14 -6.30 -5.20
C THR A 56 -5.87 -5.99 -4.43
N THR A 57 -4.74 -5.93 -5.13
CA THR A 57 -3.45 -5.54 -4.53
C THR A 57 -3.60 -4.27 -3.70
N ASP A 58 -4.31 -3.27 -4.20
CA ASP A 58 -4.52 -1.97 -3.52
C ASP A 58 -5.26 -2.12 -2.19
N VAL A 59 -6.27 -2.99 -2.12
CA VAL A 59 -7.00 -3.27 -0.87
C VAL A 59 -6.08 -3.92 0.17
N VAL A 60 -5.22 -4.86 -0.24
CA VAL A 60 -4.26 -5.50 0.66
C VAL A 60 -3.20 -4.48 1.13
N LEU A 61 -2.69 -3.64 0.24
CA LEU A 61 -1.72 -2.61 0.61
C LEU A 61 -2.35 -1.59 1.58
N ALA A 62 -3.56 -1.11 1.30
CA ALA A 62 -4.28 -0.20 2.19
C ALA A 62 -4.51 -0.81 3.59
N LYS A 63 -4.82 -2.11 3.67
CA LYS A 63 -4.98 -2.85 4.94
C LYS A 63 -3.73 -2.78 5.83
N TYR A 64 -2.55 -2.75 5.23
CA TYR A 64 -1.28 -2.79 5.96
C TYR A 64 -0.54 -1.46 6.02
N ALA A 65 -1.05 -0.39 5.42
CA ALA A 65 -0.35 0.90 5.35
C ALA A 65 0.09 1.42 6.72
N ASP A 66 -0.79 1.31 7.73
CA ASP A 66 -0.57 1.79 9.09
C ASP A 66 -0.50 0.65 10.12
N ALA A 67 -0.20 -0.57 9.68
CA ALA A 67 -0.12 -1.71 10.59
C ALA A 67 1.03 -1.55 11.59
N THR A 68 0.71 -1.65 12.88
CA THR A 68 1.68 -1.56 13.99
C THR A 68 2.36 -2.90 14.30
N SER A 69 1.74 -3.99 13.86
CA SER A 69 2.26 -5.35 13.99
C SER A 69 1.81 -6.21 12.82
N LEU A 70 2.57 -7.24 12.50
CA LEU A 70 2.27 -8.21 11.45
C LEU A 70 2.53 -9.63 11.98
N THR A 71 1.55 -10.51 11.81
CA THR A 71 1.79 -11.95 11.92
C THR A 71 2.62 -12.45 10.74
N ASP A 72 3.18 -13.65 10.84
CA ASP A 72 3.96 -14.24 9.75
C ASP A 72 3.14 -14.36 8.45
N SER A 73 1.86 -14.75 8.55
CA SER A 73 0.96 -14.85 7.39
C SER A 73 0.62 -13.48 6.79
N GLN A 74 0.40 -12.46 7.62
CA GLN A 74 0.15 -11.09 7.18
C GLN A 74 1.39 -10.50 6.49
N LEU A 75 2.58 -10.76 7.00
CA LEU A 75 3.83 -10.36 6.33
C LEU A 75 3.95 -11.03 4.95
N VAL A 76 3.62 -12.31 4.81
CA VAL A 76 3.60 -13.00 3.50
C VAL A 76 2.55 -12.37 2.57
N GLU A 77 1.35 -12.06 3.07
CA GLU A 77 0.29 -11.41 2.30
C GLU A 77 0.74 -10.04 1.77
N LEU A 78 1.30 -9.20 2.63
CA LEU A 78 1.89 -7.91 2.27
C LEU A 78 2.98 -8.06 1.18
N LEU A 79 3.95 -8.93 1.40
CA LEU A 79 5.06 -9.12 0.44
C LEU A 79 4.58 -9.62 -0.93
N LYS A 80 3.54 -10.49 -0.96
CA LYS A 80 2.89 -10.89 -2.22
C LYS A 80 2.20 -9.72 -2.90
N ALA A 81 1.49 -8.87 -2.15
CA ALA A 81 0.82 -7.69 -2.69
C ALA A 81 1.82 -6.68 -3.27
N VAL A 82 2.97 -6.48 -2.62
CA VAL A 82 4.07 -5.65 -3.15
C VAL A 82 4.67 -6.23 -4.43
N GLY A 83 4.55 -7.53 -4.68
CA GLY A 83 4.99 -8.16 -5.93
C GLY A 83 6.08 -9.23 -5.79
N PHE A 84 6.55 -9.53 -4.57
CA PHE A 84 7.49 -10.63 -4.37
C PHE A 84 6.87 -11.98 -4.72
N LYS A 85 7.63 -12.85 -5.40
CA LYS A 85 7.15 -14.17 -5.88
C LYS A 85 8.20 -15.26 -5.69
N GLY A 86 7.75 -16.50 -5.65
CA GLY A 86 8.62 -17.67 -5.65
C GLY A 86 9.70 -17.64 -4.57
N GLN A 87 10.96 -17.87 -4.96
CA GLN A 87 12.10 -17.85 -4.03
C GLN A 87 12.36 -16.43 -3.49
N GLY A 88 12.14 -15.37 -4.29
CA GLY A 88 12.28 -13.97 -3.85
C GLY A 88 11.35 -13.64 -2.69
N LEU A 89 10.10 -14.15 -2.70
CA LEU A 89 9.16 -13.99 -1.60
C LEU A 89 9.65 -14.69 -0.31
N LYS A 90 10.13 -15.93 -0.41
CA LYS A 90 10.67 -16.66 0.74
C LYS A 90 11.88 -15.96 1.35
N THR A 91 12.77 -15.45 0.48
CA THR A 91 13.95 -14.70 0.90
C THR A 91 13.56 -13.37 1.54
N ALA A 92 12.63 -12.61 0.94
CA ALA A 92 12.14 -11.36 1.52
C ALA A 92 11.57 -11.58 2.93
N TRP A 93 10.70 -12.58 3.09
CA TRP A 93 10.17 -12.92 4.40
C TRP A 93 11.29 -13.29 5.40
N ALA A 94 12.24 -14.11 4.99
CA ALA A 94 13.34 -14.54 5.86
C ALA A 94 14.27 -13.37 6.25
N VAL A 95 14.53 -12.43 5.35
CA VAL A 95 15.30 -11.20 5.64
C VAL A 95 14.53 -10.33 6.63
N ALA A 96 13.25 -10.04 6.38
CA ALA A 96 12.42 -9.26 7.31
C ALA A 96 12.38 -9.88 8.72
N LYS A 97 12.31 -11.21 8.81
CA LYS A 97 12.39 -11.95 10.09
C LYS A 97 13.76 -11.83 10.74
N ALA A 98 14.84 -11.86 9.98
CA ALA A 98 16.21 -11.73 10.50
C ALA A 98 16.52 -10.31 10.97
N GLU A 99 16.02 -9.28 10.26
CA GLU A 99 16.30 -7.87 10.53
C GLU A 99 15.48 -7.32 11.71
N SER A 100 14.18 -7.59 11.74
CA SER A 100 13.27 -6.96 12.70
C SER A 100 12.30 -7.92 13.38
N ASN A 101 12.34 -9.22 13.05
CA ASN A 101 11.26 -10.16 13.31
C ASN A 101 9.92 -9.76 12.66
N GLY A 102 9.96 -9.00 11.58
CA GLY A 102 8.79 -8.49 10.86
C GLY A 102 8.08 -7.33 11.55
N ARG A 103 8.74 -6.61 12.47
CA ARG A 103 8.14 -5.50 13.22
C ARG A 103 8.19 -4.19 12.42
N PRO A 104 7.02 -3.55 12.15
CA PRO A 104 6.98 -2.28 11.40
C PRO A 104 7.75 -1.15 12.08
N PHE A 105 7.63 -1.00 13.39
CA PHE A 105 8.26 0.06 14.17
C PHE A 105 9.65 -0.32 14.73
N ALA A 106 10.33 -1.28 14.10
CA ALA A 106 11.70 -1.59 14.48
C ALA A 106 12.61 -0.43 14.10
N PHE A 107 13.44 0.03 15.06
CA PHE A 107 14.41 1.08 14.86
C PHE A 107 15.75 0.67 15.50
N ASN A 108 16.83 0.81 14.75
CA ASN A 108 18.19 0.71 15.24
C ASN A 108 18.91 2.04 14.98
N GLY A 109 19.13 2.81 16.04
CA GLY A 109 19.78 4.12 16.01
C GLY A 109 21.22 4.12 16.55
N ASN A 110 21.94 3.01 16.43
CA ASN A 110 23.30 2.89 16.93
C ASN A 110 24.32 3.61 16.02
N VAL A 111 24.49 4.90 16.26
CA VAL A 111 25.43 5.73 15.50
C VAL A 111 26.89 5.27 15.60
N LYS A 112 27.28 4.54 16.68
CA LYS A 112 28.65 4.02 16.84
C LYS A 112 28.94 2.90 15.82
N THR A 113 27.94 2.16 15.41
CA THR A 113 28.05 1.08 14.41
C THR A 113 27.65 1.53 13.02
N GLY A 114 27.30 2.81 12.83
CA GLY A 114 26.87 3.31 11.53
C GLY A 114 25.44 2.90 11.18
N ASP A 115 24.56 2.79 12.18
CA ASP A 115 23.17 2.39 11.98
C ASP A 115 22.20 3.54 12.30
N SER A 116 21.28 3.77 11.34
CA SER A 116 20.03 4.53 11.52
C SER A 116 18.99 3.82 10.67
N SER A 117 18.52 2.65 11.15
CA SER A 117 17.80 1.67 10.35
C SER A 117 16.35 1.56 10.79
N TYR A 118 15.42 1.50 9.81
CA TYR A 118 13.98 1.67 10.03
C TYR A 118 13.15 0.52 9.42
N GLY A 119 12.13 0.12 10.15
CA GLY A 119 11.03 -0.73 9.69
C GLY A 119 11.39 -2.20 9.53
N ILE A 120 10.51 -2.92 8.82
CA ILE A 120 10.55 -4.39 8.74
C ILE A 120 11.85 -4.94 8.12
N PHE A 121 12.46 -4.20 7.20
CA PHE A 121 13.70 -4.59 6.54
C PHE A 121 14.94 -3.83 7.03
N GLN A 122 14.80 -2.99 8.06
CA GLN A 122 15.88 -2.20 8.61
C GLN A 122 16.65 -1.41 7.52
N ILE A 123 15.90 -0.57 6.77
CA ILE A 123 16.51 0.31 5.77
C ILE A 123 17.36 1.34 6.48
N ASN A 124 18.68 1.32 6.24
CA ASN A 124 19.63 2.24 6.86
C ASN A 124 19.59 3.62 6.20
N MET A 125 19.48 4.68 7.02
CA MET A 125 19.38 6.07 6.59
C MET A 125 20.53 6.94 7.13
N ILE A 126 21.65 6.32 7.52
CA ILE A 126 22.78 7.06 8.10
C ILE A 126 23.62 7.75 7.01
N GLY A 127 24.21 8.91 7.37
CA GLY A 127 25.11 9.66 6.50
C GLY A 127 24.48 10.00 5.16
N ASP A 128 25.24 9.87 4.07
CA ASP A 128 24.79 10.17 2.71
C ASP A 128 23.70 9.23 2.19
N LEU A 129 23.55 8.05 2.79
CA LEU A 129 22.47 7.12 2.41
C LEU A 129 21.07 7.69 2.66
N GLY A 130 20.94 8.54 3.69
CA GLY A 130 19.65 9.13 4.04
C GLY A 130 19.13 10.08 2.95
N PRO A 131 19.84 11.17 2.61
CA PRO A 131 19.47 12.07 1.53
C PRO A 131 19.26 11.35 0.19
N ASP A 132 20.18 10.48 -0.23
CA ASP A 132 20.07 9.73 -1.50
C ASP A 132 18.82 8.87 -1.58
N ARG A 133 18.46 8.19 -0.48
CA ARG A 133 17.25 7.36 -0.42
C ARG A 133 15.98 8.20 -0.35
N LYS A 134 16.00 9.33 0.36
CA LYS A 134 14.89 10.26 0.40
C LYS A 134 14.57 10.77 -1.00
N ASP A 135 15.55 11.25 -1.72
CA ASP A 135 15.40 11.73 -3.08
C ASP A 135 14.90 10.62 -4.00
N LYS A 136 15.59 9.46 -3.99
CA LYS A 136 15.26 8.33 -4.86
C LYS A 136 13.86 7.76 -4.67
N PHE A 137 13.37 7.72 -3.42
CA PHE A 137 12.11 7.08 -3.06
C PHE A 137 11.01 8.07 -2.65
N ASN A 138 11.25 9.36 -2.87
CA ASN A 138 10.34 10.47 -2.55
C ASN A 138 9.84 10.38 -1.09
N LEU A 139 10.80 10.40 -0.16
CA LEU A 139 10.53 10.38 1.28
C LEU A 139 10.80 11.78 1.88
N ASP A 140 9.81 12.36 2.53
CA ASP A 140 10.01 13.60 3.30
C ASP A 140 10.69 13.31 4.63
N LEU A 141 10.25 12.25 5.32
CA LEU A 141 10.74 11.87 6.64
C LEU A 141 11.20 10.41 6.69
N ASN A 142 12.26 10.14 7.47
CA ASN A 142 12.67 8.76 7.75
C ASN A 142 11.57 7.92 8.42
N ALA A 143 10.66 8.59 9.17
CA ALA A 143 9.54 7.94 9.84
C ALA A 143 8.56 7.24 8.89
N GLU A 144 8.52 7.64 7.61
CA GLU A 144 7.69 6.97 6.61
C GLU A 144 8.11 5.52 6.38
N LEU A 145 9.35 5.17 6.68
CA LEU A 145 9.85 3.79 6.62
C LEU A 145 9.28 2.88 7.72
N PHE A 146 8.53 3.42 8.69
CA PHE A 146 7.76 2.62 9.61
C PHE A 146 6.45 2.08 9.00
N SER A 147 5.96 2.67 7.89
CA SER A 147 4.91 2.03 7.11
C SER A 147 5.44 0.73 6.50
N PRO A 148 4.87 -0.43 6.86
CA PRO A 148 5.36 -1.70 6.35
C PRO A 148 5.19 -1.84 4.84
N VAL A 149 4.18 -1.18 4.25
CA VAL A 149 3.96 -1.13 2.80
C VAL A 149 5.11 -0.38 2.13
N LYS A 150 5.35 0.89 2.52
CA LYS A 150 6.40 1.71 1.93
C LYS A 150 7.79 1.07 2.10
N ASN A 151 8.05 0.50 3.28
CA ASN A 151 9.31 -0.20 3.56
C ASN A 151 9.50 -1.42 2.63
N ALA A 152 8.45 -2.23 2.42
CA ALA A 152 8.50 -3.39 1.52
C ALA A 152 8.61 -3.00 0.03
N GLU A 153 7.92 -1.95 -0.42
CA GLU A 153 8.00 -1.44 -1.79
C GLU A 153 9.40 -0.95 -2.14
N ILE A 154 10.01 -0.17 -1.23
CA ILE A 154 11.40 0.29 -1.39
C ILE A 154 12.35 -0.91 -1.50
N VAL A 155 12.20 -1.91 -0.65
CA VAL A 155 13.05 -3.10 -0.69
C VAL A 155 12.79 -3.94 -1.94
N PHE A 156 11.56 -4.03 -2.41
CA PHE A 156 11.26 -4.67 -3.70
C PHE A 156 12.05 -4.02 -4.84
N HIS A 157 12.07 -2.68 -4.87
CA HIS A 157 12.86 -1.93 -5.83
C HIS A 157 14.37 -2.15 -5.66
N MET A 158 14.89 -2.02 -4.42
CA MET A 158 16.33 -2.17 -4.11
C MET A 158 16.84 -3.56 -4.46
N THR A 159 16.01 -4.58 -4.29
CA THR A 159 16.37 -6.00 -4.55
C THR A 159 16.07 -6.45 -5.96
N LYS A 160 15.66 -5.55 -6.88
CA LYS A 160 15.26 -5.90 -8.26
C LYS A 160 14.19 -7.02 -8.26
N GLY A 161 13.15 -6.84 -7.45
CA GLY A 161 12.08 -7.82 -7.31
C GLY A 161 12.46 -9.07 -6.50
N GLY A 162 13.36 -8.94 -5.55
CA GLY A 162 13.80 -10.05 -4.69
C GLY A 162 14.92 -10.92 -5.27
N LYS A 163 15.64 -10.42 -6.28
CA LYS A 163 16.74 -11.14 -6.95
C LYS A 163 18.11 -10.82 -6.35
N ASP A 164 18.28 -9.62 -5.77
CA ASP A 164 19.57 -9.11 -5.28
C ASP A 164 19.45 -8.67 -3.81
N TRP A 165 20.05 -9.44 -2.91
CA TRP A 165 20.05 -9.21 -1.47
C TRP A 165 21.42 -8.80 -0.90
N SER A 166 22.38 -8.46 -1.77
CA SER A 166 23.75 -8.14 -1.39
C SER A 166 23.89 -7.00 -0.38
N SER A 167 22.92 -6.08 -0.33
CA SER A 167 22.90 -4.97 0.62
C SER A 167 22.54 -5.39 2.06
N TRP A 168 22.07 -6.62 2.29
CA TRP A 168 21.67 -7.08 3.63
C TRP A 168 22.72 -7.99 4.25
N SER A 169 23.34 -7.54 5.33
CA SER A 169 24.36 -8.31 6.05
C SER A 169 23.81 -9.61 6.65
N SER A 170 22.55 -9.61 7.09
CA SER A 170 21.87 -10.82 7.59
C SER A 170 21.74 -11.91 6.52
N TYR A 171 21.50 -11.53 5.27
CA TYR A 171 21.50 -12.44 4.14
C TYR A 171 22.90 -12.96 3.83
N ASN A 172 23.88 -12.07 3.70
CA ASN A 172 25.26 -12.40 3.34
C ASN A 172 25.96 -13.29 4.41
N LYS A 173 25.61 -13.10 5.68
CA LYS A 173 26.13 -13.89 6.82
C LYS A 173 25.32 -15.16 7.10
N GLY A 174 24.31 -15.47 6.28
CA GLY A 174 23.50 -16.70 6.41
C GLY A 174 22.49 -16.70 7.57
N ALA A 175 22.25 -15.57 8.24
CA ALA A 175 21.30 -15.47 9.35
C ALA A 175 19.84 -15.76 8.92
N THR A 176 19.55 -15.66 7.62
CA THR A 176 18.25 -15.96 7.02
C THR A 176 17.94 -17.46 6.92
N SER A 177 18.96 -18.32 6.96
CA SER A 177 18.81 -19.78 6.72
C SER A 177 17.83 -20.44 7.70
N LYS A 178 17.87 -20.06 8.98
CA LYS A 178 16.93 -20.57 9.99
C LYS A 178 15.48 -20.16 9.73
N TRP A 179 15.28 -18.98 9.13
CA TRP A 179 13.97 -18.45 8.82
C TRP A 179 13.38 -19.08 7.55
N LEU A 180 14.18 -19.31 6.52
CA LEU A 180 13.75 -20.00 5.31
C LEU A 180 13.11 -21.35 5.60
N LYS A 181 13.62 -22.09 6.60
CA LYS A 181 13.05 -23.37 7.06
C LYS A 181 11.67 -23.21 7.75
N ARG A 182 11.33 -22.00 8.20
CA ARG A 182 10.09 -21.67 8.92
C ARG A 182 9.12 -20.86 8.08
N PHE A 183 9.39 -20.72 6.78
CA PHE A 183 8.49 -19.96 5.89
C PHE A 183 7.07 -20.53 5.97
N PRO A 184 6.03 -19.70 6.17
CA PRO A 184 4.64 -20.14 6.27
C PRO A 184 4.22 -20.91 5.00
N LYS A 185 3.54 -22.04 5.21
CA LYS A 185 3.01 -22.89 4.12
C LYS A 185 1.71 -22.32 3.56
#